data_0f84133e8bfe3c74ffe13668ffa24b2a
#
_entry.id   0f84133e8bfe3c74ffe13668ffa24b2a
#
_cell.length_a   1.000
_cell.length_b   1.000
_cell.length_c   1.000
_cell.angle_alpha   90.00
_cell.angle_beta   90.00
_cell.angle_gamma   90.00
#
_symmetry.space_group_name_H-M   'P 1'
#
loop_
_entity.id
_entity.type
_entity.pdbx_description
1 polymer ?
#
loop_
_entity_poly.entity_id
_entity_poly.type
_entity_poly.pdbx_seq_one_letter_code
_entity_poly.pdbx_strand_id
1 'polypeptide(L)'
;MSELTVTRHGRVLQLKLNRPAARNALNNALLTQLAEQLEAAAVDADIAVCVIYGSERCFAAGADLNEMAEKDLPATLNDIRPQLWARINAFPKPLIAAVNGFALGAGCELALLCDAIVAGDNARFGLPEITLGIMPGAGGTQRLIRSVGKSLASKMVLTGESISAQQALSAGLVSDVFPAALTLEYALKQAALMARHSPLALQAAKQALRQSQEVPLQAGLAQERQLFTLLSATEDRREGIDAFLQKRTPDFKGR
;
A
#
# COMPACT_ATOMS: atom_id res chain seq x y z
N MET A 1 24.43 -3.28 -4.66
CA MET A 1 23.43 -4.21 -4.08
C MET A 1 22.04 -3.71 -4.46
N SER A 2 21.08 -4.61 -4.67
CA SER A 2 19.70 -4.19 -4.96
C SER A 2 19.10 -3.47 -3.75
N GLU A 3 18.44 -2.32 -3.98
CA GLU A 3 17.77 -1.55 -2.93
C GLU A 3 16.37 -2.11 -2.58
N LEU A 4 15.87 -3.06 -3.39
CA LEU A 4 14.66 -3.83 -3.14
C LEU A 4 15.01 -5.33 -3.16
N THR A 5 14.58 -6.06 -2.14
CA THR A 5 14.70 -7.53 -2.11
C THR A 5 13.33 -8.15 -2.29
N VAL A 6 13.25 -9.14 -3.18
CA VAL A 6 12.01 -9.81 -3.53
C VAL A 6 12.04 -11.26 -3.06
N THR A 7 11.00 -11.70 -2.36
CA THR A 7 10.83 -13.08 -1.90
C THR A 7 9.42 -13.55 -2.21
N ARG A 8 9.27 -14.78 -2.71
CA ARG A 8 7.96 -15.34 -3.03
C ARG A 8 7.53 -16.37 -1.98
N HIS A 9 6.30 -16.24 -1.51
CA HIS A 9 5.63 -17.16 -0.58
C HIS A 9 4.34 -17.68 -1.23
N GLY A 10 4.45 -18.74 -2.04
CA GLY A 10 3.32 -19.22 -2.86
C GLY A 10 2.82 -18.11 -3.80
N ARG A 11 1.56 -17.66 -3.61
CA ARG A 11 0.95 -16.58 -4.41
C ARG A 11 1.14 -15.17 -3.80
N VAL A 12 1.96 -15.04 -2.77
CA VAL A 12 2.28 -13.75 -2.14
C VAL A 12 3.69 -13.32 -2.51
N LEU A 13 3.85 -12.10 -3.00
CA LEU A 13 5.14 -11.48 -3.27
C LEU A 13 5.50 -10.52 -2.15
N GLN A 14 6.62 -10.77 -1.48
CA GLN A 14 7.18 -9.95 -0.42
C GLN A 14 8.25 -9.02 -1.00
N LEU A 15 8.09 -7.73 -0.79
CA LEU A 15 8.95 -6.65 -1.29
C LEU A 15 9.59 -5.94 -0.11
N LYS A 16 10.88 -6.20 0.13
CA LYS A 16 11.65 -5.58 1.22
C LYS A 16 12.39 -4.36 0.72
N LEU A 17 12.10 -3.21 1.31
CA LEU A 17 12.91 -2.01 1.17
C LEU A 17 14.27 -2.26 1.84
N ASN A 18 15.38 -2.13 1.11
CA ASN A 18 16.70 -2.58 1.55
C ASN A 18 17.78 -1.51 1.38
N ARG A 19 17.53 -0.36 2.01
CA ARG A 19 18.51 0.75 2.17
C ARG A 19 18.74 1.05 3.65
N PRO A 20 19.26 0.09 4.45
CA PRO A 20 19.33 0.25 5.91
C PRO A 20 20.20 1.44 6.35
N ALA A 21 21.29 1.75 5.65
CA ALA A 21 22.15 2.89 5.93
C ALA A 21 21.43 4.24 5.78
N ALA A 22 20.45 4.32 4.86
CA ALA A 22 19.60 5.50 4.64
C ALA A 22 18.24 5.37 5.33
N ARG A 23 18.05 4.45 6.28
CA ARG A 23 16.75 4.17 6.93
C ARG A 23 15.60 3.97 5.94
N ASN A 24 15.89 3.27 4.83
CA ASN A 24 14.98 3.03 3.72
C ASN A 24 14.39 4.31 3.09
N ALA A 25 15.12 5.43 3.11
CA ALA A 25 14.70 6.63 2.40
C ALA A 25 14.46 6.33 0.92
N LEU A 26 13.33 6.82 0.40
CA LEU A 26 12.85 6.54 -0.96
C LEU A 26 13.55 7.46 -1.96
N ASN A 27 14.55 6.90 -2.65
CA ASN A 27 15.21 7.52 -3.79
C ASN A 27 14.57 7.05 -5.12
N ASN A 28 14.99 7.64 -6.23
CA ASN A 28 14.47 7.28 -7.55
C ASN A 28 14.75 5.82 -7.92
N ALA A 29 15.92 5.28 -7.55
CA ALA A 29 16.29 3.90 -7.85
C ALA A 29 15.39 2.89 -7.13
N LEU A 30 15.13 3.08 -5.83
CA LEU A 30 14.22 2.22 -5.06
C LEU A 30 12.78 2.31 -5.57
N LEU A 31 12.28 3.53 -5.86
CA LEU A 31 10.93 3.72 -6.41
C LEU A 31 10.79 3.07 -7.78
N THR A 32 11.82 3.16 -8.64
CA THR A 32 11.84 2.49 -9.95
C THR A 32 11.77 0.98 -9.78
N GLN A 33 12.64 0.39 -8.96
CA GLN A 33 12.62 -1.05 -8.69
C GLN A 33 11.28 -1.52 -8.12
N LEU A 34 10.67 -0.73 -7.23
CA LEU A 34 9.36 -1.05 -6.66
C LEU A 34 8.26 -1.03 -7.74
N ALA A 35 8.24 0.00 -8.59
CA ALA A 35 7.28 0.11 -9.68
C ALA A 35 7.41 -1.06 -10.68
N GLU A 36 8.63 -1.38 -11.11
CA GLU A 36 8.91 -2.49 -12.02
C GLU A 36 8.49 -3.85 -11.45
N GLN A 37 8.76 -4.10 -10.15
CA GLN A 37 8.35 -5.34 -9.50
C GLN A 37 6.82 -5.45 -9.36
N LEU A 38 6.13 -4.35 -9.07
CA LEU A 38 4.67 -4.34 -9.01
C LEU A 38 4.05 -4.52 -10.41
N GLU A 39 4.61 -3.92 -11.46
CA GLU A 39 4.17 -4.13 -12.84
C GLU A 39 4.38 -5.57 -13.29
N ALA A 40 5.52 -6.17 -12.98
CA ALA A 40 5.77 -7.58 -13.24
C ALA A 40 4.77 -8.48 -12.48
N ALA A 41 4.53 -8.18 -11.20
CA ALA A 41 3.56 -8.91 -10.38
C ALA A 41 2.11 -8.72 -10.87
N ALA A 42 1.78 -7.59 -11.49
CA ALA A 42 0.44 -7.32 -12.00
C ALA A 42 0.02 -8.32 -13.09
N VAL A 43 0.94 -8.70 -13.95
CA VAL A 43 0.70 -9.64 -15.08
C VAL A 43 1.03 -11.09 -14.75
N ASP A 44 1.71 -11.36 -13.64
CA ASP A 44 2.03 -12.73 -13.20
C ASP A 44 0.77 -13.38 -12.57
N ALA A 45 0.18 -14.35 -13.26
CA ALA A 45 -1.02 -15.08 -12.80
C ALA A 45 -0.80 -15.82 -11.47
N ASP A 46 0.43 -16.17 -11.16
CA ASP A 46 0.79 -16.87 -9.93
C ASP A 46 0.95 -15.96 -8.72
N ILE A 47 0.95 -14.65 -8.90
CA ILE A 47 0.97 -13.68 -7.81
C ILE A 47 -0.43 -13.09 -7.61
N ALA A 48 -0.95 -13.18 -6.39
CA ALA A 48 -2.26 -12.66 -6.03
C ALA A 48 -2.20 -11.39 -5.16
N VAL A 49 -1.17 -11.27 -4.31
CA VAL A 49 -1.03 -10.19 -3.32
C VAL A 49 0.44 -9.80 -3.19
N CYS A 50 0.71 -8.52 -2.96
CA CYS A 50 2.04 -8.05 -2.59
C CYS A 50 2.06 -7.50 -1.16
N VAL A 51 3.19 -7.71 -0.46
CA VAL A 51 3.46 -7.17 0.88
C VAL A 51 4.74 -6.34 0.82
N ILE A 52 4.64 -5.04 1.13
CA ILE A 52 5.81 -4.17 1.27
C ILE A 52 6.20 -4.10 2.75
N TYR A 53 7.49 -4.24 3.05
CA TYR A 53 8.01 -4.03 4.39
C TYR A 53 9.40 -3.42 4.36
N GLY A 54 9.84 -2.89 5.50
CA GLY A 54 11.19 -2.36 5.66
C GLY A 54 12.05 -3.25 6.57
N SER A 55 12.40 -2.71 7.73
CA SER A 55 13.09 -3.42 8.81
C SER A 55 12.26 -3.32 10.09
N GLU A 56 12.65 -4.04 11.13
CA GLU A 56 12.01 -3.94 12.45
C GLU A 56 12.09 -2.53 13.06
N ARG A 57 13.06 -1.71 12.63
CA ARG A 57 13.30 -0.36 13.18
C ARG A 57 12.77 0.76 12.29
N CYS A 58 12.59 0.50 11.01
CA CYS A 58 12.18 1.51 10.06
C CYS A 58 11.54 0.88 8.82
N PHE A 59 10.31 1.26 8.54
CA PHE A 59 9.68 0.98 7.26
C PHE A 59 10.32 1.83 6.18
N ALA A 60 10.15 3.16 6.25
CA ALA A 60 10.84 4.15 5.40
C ALA A 60 10.83 5.53 6.07
N ALA A 61 11.98 6.18 6.14
CA ALA A 61 12.14 7.45 6.86
C ALA A 61 11.73 8.69 6.05
N GLY A 62 11.29 8.54 4.81
CA GLY A 62 10.87 9.63 3.94
C GLY A 62 11.48 9.57 2.55
N ALA A 63 11.43 10.68 1.83
CA ALA A 63 12.16 10.85 0.58
C ALA A 63 13.67 10.97 0.84
N ASP A 64 14.48 10.60 -0.14
CA ASP A 64 15.92 10.85 -0.05
C ASP A 64 16.21 12.34 -0.27
N LEU A 65 16.52 13.04 0.81
CA LEU A 65 16.75 14.48 0.80
C LEU A 65 17.98 14.89 -0.03
N ASN A 66 18.95 14.00 -0.19
CA ASN A 66 20.12 14.28 -1.04
C ASN A 66 19.72 14.43 -2.52
N GLU A 67 18.73 13.65 -2.98
CA GLU A 67 18.21 13.79 -4.34
C GLU A 67 17.33 15.04 -4.51
N MET A 68 16.85 15.64 -3.42
CA MET A 68 15.97 16.81 -3.46
C MET A 68 16.71 18.13 -3.28
N ALA A 69 17.80 18.12 -2.51
CA ALA A 69 18.48 19.33 -2.03
C ALA A 69 19.01 20.24 -3.14
N GLU A 70 19.43 19.66 -4.27
CA GLU A 70 20.02 20.40 -5.38
C GLU A 70 19.03 20.71 -6.52
N LYS A 71 17.73 20.32 -6.37
CA LYS A 71 16.72 20.55 -7.42
C LYS A 71 16.18 21.96 -7.34
N ASP A 72 16.33 22.69 -8.43
CA ASP A 72 15.61 23.92 -8.70
C ASP A 72 14.19 23.65 -9.21
N LEU A 73 13.42 24.72 -9.47
CA LEU A 73 12.05 24.59 -9.95
C LEU A 73 11.95 23.85 -11.31
N PRO A 74 12.77 24.13 -12.35
CA PRO A 74 12.79 23.35 -13.58
C PRO A 74 13.06 21.85 -13.37
N ALA A 75 14.03 21.50 -12.54
CA ALA A 75 14.35 20.10 -12.22
C ALA A 75 13.21 19.41 -11.44
N THR A 76 12.52 20.14 -10.57
CA THR A 76 11.34 19.64 -9.84
C THR A 76 10.15 19.40 -10.77
N LEU A 77 9.90 20.29 -11.73
CA LEU A 77 8.81 20.14 -12.72
C LEU A 77 9.05 18.92 -13.64
N ASN A 78 10.30 18.58 -13.92
CA ASN A 78 10.69 17.44 -14.76
C ASN A 78 11.05 16.19 -13.94
N ASP A 79 10.70 16.15 -12.65
CA ASP A 79 11.00 15.00 -11.79
C ASP A 79 10.26 13.75 -12.24
N ILE A 80 10.95 12.62 -12.27
CA ILE A 80 10.37 11.30 -12.59
C ILE A 80 9.47 10.76 -11.45
N ARG A 81 9.61 11.26 -10.23
CA ARG A 81 8.90 10.75 -9.04
C ARG A 81 7.38 10.71 -9.19
N PRO A 82 6.70 11.75 -9.68
CA PRO A 82 5.25 11.68 -9.89
C PRO A 82 4.82 10.51 -10.78
N GLN A 83 5.61 10.21 -11.82
CA GLN A 83 5.36 9.08 -12.72
C GLN A 83 5.58 7.75 -11.99
N LEU A 84 6.63 7.62 -11.20
CA LEU A 84 6.90 6.41 -10.40
C LEU A 84 5.80 6.15 -9.38
N TRP A 85 5.33 7.18 -8.67
CA TRP A 85 4.20 7.08 -7.75
C TRP A 85 2.91 6.68 -8.47
N ALA A 86 2.65 7.21 -9.66
CA ALA A 86 1.50 6.83 -10.47
C ALA A 86 1.55 5.35 -10.87
N ARG A 87 2.72 4.84 -11.30
CA ARG A 87 2.94 3.42 -11.63
C ARG A 87 2.70 2.51 -10.42
N ILE A 88 3.24 2.85 -9.26
CA ILE A 88 3.01 2.10 -8.01
C ILE A 88 1.52 2.12 -7.65
N ASN A 89 0.88 3.28 -7.74
CA ASN A 89 -0.55 3.44 -7.47
C ASN A 89 -1.44 2.65 -8.43
N ALA A 90 -1.01 2.41 -9.66
CA ALA A 90 -1.78 1.66 -10.66
C ALA A 90 -1.83 0.14 -10.41
N PHE A 91 -1.08 -0.38 -9.44
CA PHE A 91 -1.03 -1.82 -9.15
C PHE A 91 -2.43 -2.37 -8.84
N PRO A 92 -2.95 -3.35 -9.63
CA PRO A 92 -4.35 -3.76 -9.58
C PRO A 92 -4.67 -4.78 -8.49
N LYS A 93 -3.65 -5.52 -7.99
CA LYS A 93 -3.85 -6.57 -6.99
C LYS A 93 -3.71 -6.00 -5.58
N PRO A 94 -4.20 -6.68 -4.53
CA PRO A 94 -4.04 -6.23 -3.15
C PRO A 94 -2.57 -5.96 -2.78
N LEU A 95 -2.35 -4.87 -2.06
CA LEU A 95 -1.04 -4.41 -1.60
C LEU A 95 -1.13 -4.12 -0.10
N ILE A 96 -0.32 -4.78 0.71
CA ILE A 96 -0.28 -4.63 2.16
C ILE A 96 1.04 -3.97 2.56
N ALA A 97 1.01 -2.99 3.46
CA ALA A 97 2.20 -2.49 4.14
C ALA A 97 2.36 -3.17 5.51
N ALA A 98 3.50 -3.79 5.76
CA ALA A 98 3.91 -4.26 7.09
C ALA A 98 4.88 -3.23 7.70
N VAL A 99 4.38 -2.42 8.63
CA VAL A 99 5.07 -1.23 9.12
C VAL A 99 5.61 -1.44 10.52
N ASN A 100 6.94 -1.44 10.66
CA ASN A 100 7.63 -1.36 11.94
C ASN A 100 8.47 -0.08 12.02
N GLY A 101 8.59 0.48 13.22
CA GLY A 101 9.36 1.68 13.45
C GLY A 101 8.83 2.87 12.65
N PHE A 102 9.69 3.60 11.99
CA PHE A 102 9.33 4.85 11.34
C PHE A 102 8.75 4.66 9.93
N ALA A 103 7.55 5.18 9.70
CA ALA A 103 6.94 5.46 8.40
C ALA A 103 6.68 6.98 8.33
N LEU A 104 7.64 7.73 7.80
CA LEU A 104 7.62 9.20 7.81
C LEU A 104 7.64 9.77 6.40
N GLY A 105 6.99 10.91 6.20
CA GLY A 105 6.96 11.60 4.91
C GLY A 105 6.55 10.67 3.78
N ALA A 106 7.35 10.61 2.71
CA ALA A 106 7.14 9.70 1.58
C ALA A 106 7.01 8.22 2.01
N GLY A 107 7.61 7.80 3.13
CA GLY A 107 7.42 6.47 3.69
C GLY A 107 6.01 6.27 4.26
N CYS A 108 5.44 7.29 4.91
CA CYS A 108 4.04 7.28 5.32
C CYS A 108 3.11 7.31 4.10
N GLU A 109 3.44 8.10 3.08
CA GLU A 109 2.68 8.16 1.81
C GLU A 109 2.65 6.81 1.08
N LEU A 110 3.77 6.05 1.12
CA LEU A 110 3.82 4.70 0.57
C LEU A 110 2.92 3.73 1.36
N ALA A 111 2.93 3.81 2.70
CA ALA A 111 2.03 3.01 3.52
C ALA A 111 0.56 3.36 3.26
N LEU A 112 0.21 4.66 3.17
CA LEU A 112 -1.13 5.16 2.84
C LEU A 112 -1.63 4.75 1.45
N LEU A 113 -0.73 4.47 0.52
CA LEU A 113 -1.07 3.99 -0.82
C LEU A 113 -1.49 2.52 -0.81
N CYS A 114 -1.03 1.74 0.16
CA CYS A 114 -1.39 0.33 0.30
C CYS A 114 -2.87 0.17 0.70
N ASP A 115 -3.46 -0.97 0.35
CA ASP A 115 -4.87 -1.27 0.62
C ASP A 115 -5.13 -1.59 2.10
N ALA A 116 -4.11 -2.08 2.81
CA ALA A 116 -4.13 -2.32 4.25
C ALA A 116 -2.76 -2.06 4.87
N ILE A 117 -2.74 -1.64 6.12
CA ILE A 117 -1.52 -1.43 6.90
C ILE A 117 -1.60 -2.30 8.16
N VAL A 118 -0.67 -3.24 8.29
CA VAL A 118 -0.41 -4.00 9.51
C VAL A 118 0.77 -3.34 10.21
N ALA A 119 0.59 -2.89 11.44
CA ALA A 119 1.61 -2.16 12.18
C ALA A 119 2.23 -2.98 13.31
N GLY A 120 3.51 -2.78 13.57
CA GLY A 120 4.12 -3.16 14.82
C GLY A 120 3.77 -2.17 15.93
N ASP A 121 3.79 -2.63 17.18
CA ASP A 121 3.55 -1.79 18.36
C ASP A 121 4.54 -0.62 18.49
N ASN A 122 5.72 -0.75 17.87
CA ASN A 122 6.75 0.27 17.77
C ASN A 122 6.56 1.25 16.61
N ALA A 123 5.51 1.09 15.77
CA ALA A 123 5.35 1.90 14.57
C ALA A 123 5.00 3.36 14.89
N ARG A 124 5.54 4.27 14.06
CA ARG A 124 5.30 5.70 14.09
C ARG A 124 4.96 6.20 12.69
N PHE A 125 3.83 6.87 12.56
CA PHE A 125 3.34 7.43 11.30
C PHE A 125 3.34 8.95 11.37
N GLY A 126 3.88 9.62 10.36
CA GLY A 126 3.92 11.08 10.34
C GLY A 126 4.22 11.67 8.96
N LEU A 127 3.83 12.91 8.78
CA LEU A 127 4.11 13.71 7.58
C LEU A 127 4.84 15.00 7.99
N PRO A 128 6.15 14.92 8.32
CA PRO A 128 6.91 16.03 8.90
C PRO A 128 7.45 17.04 7.87
N GLU A 129 7.03 16.98 6.61
CA GLU A 129 7.53 17.80 5.50
C GLU A 129 7.48 19.30 5.78
N ILE A 130 6.51 19.74 6.60
CA ILE A 130 6.38 21.15 6.98
C ILE A 130 7.61 21.69 7.71
N THR A 131 8.34 20.82 8.42
CA THR A 131 9.58 21.21 9.12
C THR A 131 10.74 21.49 8.16
N LEU A 132 10.60 21.10 6.90
CA LEU A 132 11.55 21.35 5.81
C LEU A 132 11.10 22.51 4.90
N GLY A 133 10.01 23.21 5.24
CA GLY A 133 9.46 24.28 4.41
C GLY A 133 8.73 23.79 3.15
N ILE A 134 8.32 22.51 3.12
CA ILE A 134 7.55 21.89 2.05
C ILE A 134 6.31 21.18 2.61
N MET A 135 5.55 20.55 1.76
CA MET A 135 4.39 19.73 2.15
C MET A 135 4.49 18.33 1.54
N PRO A 136 3.69 17.34 2.02
CA PRO A 136 3.60 16.03 1.40
C PRO A 136 3.25 16.13 -0.09
N GLY A 137 3.99 15.42 -0.93
CA GLY A 137 3.88 15.54 -2.40
C GLY A 137 3.50 14.26 -3.14
N ALA A 138 3.34 13.12 -2.42
CA ALA A 138 2.98 11.84 -3.02
C ALA A 138 1.58 11.33 -2.58
N GLY A 139 0.72 12.25 -2.15
CA GLY A 139 -0.67 11.99 -1.80
C GLY A 139 -0.97 11.96 -0.30
N GLY A 140 0.00 12.27 0.56
CA GLY A 140 -0.17 12.25 2.01
C GLY A 140 -1.31 13.12 2.50
N THR A 141 -1.43 14.35 2.04
CA THR A 141 -2.53 15.25 2.41
C THR A 141 -3.90 14.71 1.99
N GLN A 142 -3.98 14.01 0.86
CA GLN A 142 -5.23 13.53 0.31
C GLN A 142 -5.66 12.19 0.92
N ARG A 143 -4.72 11.26 1.11
CA ARG A 143 -5.03 9.94 1.67
C ARG A 143 -5.19 9.96 3.18
N LEU A 144 -4.33 10.72 3.89
CA LEU A 144 -4.39 10.77 5.35
C LEU A 144 -5.74 11.31 5.84
N ILE A 145 -6.21 12.44 5.28
CA ILE A 145 -7.49 13.04 5.70
C ILE A 145 -8.70 12.12 5.46
N ARG A 146 -8.64 11.27 4.40
CA ARG A 146 -9.67 10.29 4.10
C ARG A 146 -9.63 9.10 5.07
N SER A 147 -8.46 8.77 5.60
CA SER A 147 -8.29 7.67 6.54
C SER A 147 -8.63 8.05 7.98
N VAL A 148 -8.10 9.19 8.48
CA VAL A 148 -8.17 9.54 9.91
C VAL A 148 -9.06 10.75 10.21
N GLY A 149 -9.69 11.33 9.19
CA GLY A 149 -10.51 12.52 9.30
C GLY A 149 -9.69 13.82 9.43
N LYS A 150 -10.42 14.95 9.30
CA LYS A 150 -9.82 16.29 9.17
C LYS A 150 -8.94 16.67 10.37
N SER A 151 -9.43 16.47 11.59
CA SER A 151 -8.76 17.02 12.79
C SER A 151 -7.38 16.39 13.01
N LEU A 152 -7.28 15.05 12.95
CA LEU A 152 -6.01 14.36 13.15
C LEU A 152 -5.06 14.58 11.97
N ALA A 153 -5.57 14.51 10.74
CA ALA A 153 -4.76 14.78 9.55
C ALA A 153 -4.17 16.20 9.56
N SER A 154 -4.98 17.22 9.89
CA SER A 154 -4.50 18.60 9.99
C SER A 154 -3.44 18.77 11.08
N LYS A 155 -3.64 18.14 12.25
CA LYS A 155 -2.62 18.14 13.31
C LYS A 155 -1.32 17.55 12.78
N MET A 156 -1.33 16.33 12.25
CA MET A 156 -0.12 15.65 11.78
C MET A 156 0.62 16.43 10.69
N VAL A 157 -0.11 16.96 9.71
CA VAL A 157 0.50 17.66 8.56
C VAL A 157 1.01 19.04 8.95
N LEU A 158 0.25 19.81 9.75
CA LEU A 158 0.58 21.21 10.05
C LEU A 158 1.56 21.37 11.22
N THR A 159 1.68 20.36 12.09
CA THR A 159 2.70 20.36 13.16
C THR A 159 3.92 19.52 12.82
N GLY A 160 3.79 18.57 11.87
CA GLY A 160 4.83 17.59 11.59
C GLY A 160 4.93 16.48 12.65
N GLU A 161 4.02 16.44 13.63
CA GLU A 161 4.03 15.42 14.68
C GLU A 161 3.64 14.04 14.13
N SER A 162 4.29 12.99 14.65
CA SER A 162 3.93 11.61 14.36
C SER A 162 2.97 11.05 15.40
N ILE A 163 2.18 10.05 15.00
CA ILE A 163 1.31 9.27 15.88
C ILE A 163 1.88 7.87 16.11
N SER A 164 1.53 7.26 17.24
CA SER A 164 1.88 5.87 17.57
C SER A 164 1.01 4.87 16.81
N ALA A 165 1.43 3.59 16.78
CA ALA A 165 0.64 2.49 16.23
C ALA A 165 -0.75 2.40 16.86
N GLN A 166 -0.87 2.57 18.19
CA GLN A 166 -2.15 2.52 18.89
C GLN A 166 -3.07 3.68 18.52
N GLN A 167 -2.51 4.90 18.37
CA GLN A 167 -3.28 6.05 17.88
C GLN A 167 -3.73 5.84 16.42
N ALA A 168 -2.85 5.26 15.60
CA ALA A 168 -3.15 4.93 14.21
C ALA A 168 -4.28 3.88 14.10
N LEU A 169 -4.28 2.87 14.97
CA LEU A 169 -5.36 1.88 15.06
C LEU A 169 -6.69 2.53 15.48
N SER A 170 -6.66 3.32 16.55
CA SER A 170 -7.86 4.01 17.06
C SER A 170 -8.45 5.01 16.05
N ALA A 171 -7.60 5.57 15.17
CA ALA A 171 -8.00 6.51 14.12
C ALA A 171 -8.42 5.83 12.80
N GLY A 172 -8.28 4.51 12.68
CA GLY A 172 -8.61 3.77 11.46
C GLY A 172 -7.54 3.86 10.36
N LEU A 173 -6.32 4.32 10.70
CA LEU A 173 -5.21 4.36 9.75
C LEU A 173 -4.63 2.97 9.46
N VAL A 174 -4.55 2.13 10.48
CA VAL A 174 -4.04 0.75 10.39
C VAL A 174 -5.13 -0.24 10.75
N SER A 175 -5.10 -1.41 10.11
CA SER A 175 -6.08 -2.48 10.37
C SER A 175 -5.79 -3.21 11.68
N ASP A 176 -4.50 -3.41 12.01
CA ASP A 176 -4.07 -4.23 13.11
C ASP A 176 -2.75 -3.74 13.70
N VAL A 177 -2.53 -4.02 14.99
CA VAL A 177 -1.26 -3.79 15.68
C VAL A 177 -0.82 -5.08 16.36
N PHE A 178 0.42 -5.48 16.09
CA PHE A 178 1.06 -6.67 16.68
C PHE A 178 2.41 -6.30 17.31
N PRO A 179 3.00 -7.19 18.14
CA PRO A 179 4.40 -7.04 18.50
C PRO A 179 5.30 -6.89 17.27
N ALA A 180 6.25 -5.96 17.31
CA ALA A 180 7.09 -5.62 16.14
C ALA A 180 7.74 -6.84 15.47
N ALA A 181 8.19 -7.82 16.26
CA ALA A 181 8.80 -9.06 15.77
C ALA A 181 7.83 -9.94 14.94
N LEU A 182 6.52 -9.77 15.13
CA LEU A 182 5.48 -10.59 14.48
C LEU A 182 4.76 -9.87 13.32
N THR A 183 4.99 -8.57 13.14
CA THR A 183 4.25 -7.73 12.17
C THR A 183 4.29 -8.30 10.75
N LEU A 184 5.49 -8.67 10.28
CA LEU A 184 5.64 -9.23 8.93
C LEU A 184 4.93 -10.59 8.79
N GLU A 185 5.02 -11.45 9.81
CA GLU A 185 4.35 -12.76 9.81
C GLU A 185 2.83 -12.59 9.67
N TYR A 186 2.23 -11.67 10.44
CA TYR A 186 0.79 -11.42 10.36
C TYR A 186 0.38 -10.77 9.04
N ALA A 187 1.17 -9.85 8.49
CA ALA A 187 0.92 -9.29 7.16
C ALA A 187 0.95 -10.37 6.06
N LEU A 188 1.90 -11.31 6.13
CA LEU A 188 1.96 -12.44 5.22
C LEU A 188 0.79 -13.40 5.41
N LYS A 189 0.33 -13.63 6.65
CA LYS A 189 -0.89 -14.42 6.92
C LYS A 189 -2.14 -13.78 6.31
N GLN A 190 -2.31 -12.46 6.47
CA GLN A 190 -3.42 -11.73 5.83
C GLN A 190 -3.32 -11.81 4.30
N ALA A 191 -2.14 -11.61 3.74
CA ALA A 191 -1.91 -11.75 2.31
C ALA A 191 -2.25 -13.17 1.81
N ALA A 192 -1.87 -14.21 2.55
CA ALA A 192 -2.19 -15.59 2.21
C ALA A 192 -3.70 -15.88 2.28
N LEU A 193 -4.44 -15.25 3.19
CA LEU A 193 -5.91 -15.34 3.23
C LEU A 193 -6.53 -14.71 1.97
N MET A 194 -6.09 -13.50 1.60
CA MET A 194 -6.53 -12.85 0.36
C MET A 194 -6.21 -13.70 -0.87
N ALA A 195 -5.01 -14.28 -0.92
CA ALA A 195 -4.53 -15.07 -2.07
C ALA A 195 -5.33 -16.36 -2.32
N ARG A 196 -6.19 -16.79 -1.40
CA ARG A 196 -7.12 -17.94 -1.58
C ARG A 196 -8.36 -17.57 -2.40
N HIS A 197 -8.63 -16.29 -2.59
CA HIS A 197 -9.82 -15.83 -3.29
C HIS A 197 -9.57 -15.64 -4.79
N SER A 198 -10.66 -15.52 -5.55
CA SER A 198 -10.60 -15.26 -6.99
C SER A 198 -9.80 -14.00 -7.30
N PRO A 199 -8.77 -14.06 -8.14
CA PRO A 199 -7.98 -12.90 -8.53
C PRO A 199 -8.83 -11.78 -9.15
N LEU A 200 -9.82 -12.14 -9.97
CA LEU A 200 -10.71 -11.18 -10.63
C LEU A 200 -11.60 -10.48 -9.60
N ALA A 201 -12.14 -11.23 -8.62
CA ALA A 201 -12.96 -10.66 -7.57
C ALA A 201 -12.16 -9.73 -6.65
N LEU A 202 -10.91 -10.09 -6.30
CA LEU A 202 -10.02 -9.22 -5.52
C LEU A 202 -9.71 -7.91 -6.24
N GLN A 203 -9.39 -7.96 -7.53
CA GLN A 203 -9.09 -6.78 -8.32
C GLN A 203 -10.32 -5.88 -8.47
N ALA A 204 -11.50 -6.46 -8.76
CA ALA A 204 -12.75 -5.70 -8.84
C ALA A 204 -13.13 -5.04 -7.51
N ALA A 205 -12.99 -5.78 -6.39
CA ALA A 205 -13.23 -5.23 -5.06
C ALA A 205 -12.27 -4.08 -4.73
N LYS A 206 -10.96 -4.24 -4.99
CA LYS A 206 -9.99 -3.16 -4.82
C LYS A 206 -10.33 -1.94 -5.67
N GLN A 207 -10.71 -2.14 -6.93
CA GLN A 207 -11.14 -1.05 -7.82
C GLN A 207 -12.35 -0.32 -7.25
N ALA A 208 -13.38 -1.04 -6.79
CA ALA A 208 -14.58 -0.45 -6.20
C ALA A 208 -14.26 0.34 -4.91
N LEU A 209 -13.41 -0.22 -4.02
CA LEU A 209 -12.96 0.45 -2.79
C LEU A 209 -12.20 1.75 -3.10
N ARG A 210 -11.29 1.73 -4.07
CA ARG A 210 -10.57 2.95 -4.49
C ARG A 210 -11.51 4.00 -5.06
N GLN A 211 -12.44 3.57 -5.91
CA GLN A 211 -13.40 4.47 -6.53
C GLN A 211 -14.29 5.17 -5.50
N SER A 212 -14.59 4.52 -4.37
CA SER A 212 -15.38 5.12 -3.28
C SER A 212 -14.76 6.39 -2.70
N GLN A 213 -13.45 6.58 -2.86
CA GLN A 213 -12.71 7.75 -2.41
C GLN A 213 -12.71 8.91 -3.44
N GLU A 214 -13.14 8.65 -4.69
CA GLU A 214 -12.99 9.57 -5.81
C GLU A 214 -14.32 10.12 -6.33
N VAL A 215 -15.43 9.40 -6.13
CA VAL A 215 -16.72 9.75 -6.73
C VAL A 215 -17.86 9.86 -5.71
N PRO A 216 -18.95 10.58 -6.03
CA PRO A 216 -20.17 10.58 -5.23
C PRO A 216 -20.78 9.17 -5.12
N LEU A 217 -21.45 8.89 -4.01
CA LEU A 217 -22.00 7.55 -3.67
C LEU A 217 -22.77 6.90 -4.82
N GLN A 218 -23.67 7.64 -5.49
CA GLN A 218 -24.49 7.08 -6.58
C GLN A 218 -23.64 6.60 -7.77
N ALA A 219 -22.61 7.34 -8.12
CA ALA A 219 -21.68 6.93 -9.18
C ALA A 219 -20.87 5.69 -8.75
N GLY A 220 -20.41 5.65 -7.49
CA GLY A 220 -19.73 4.48 -6.92
C GLY A 220 -20.62 3.22 -6.95
N LEU A 221 -21.89 3.33 -6.52
CA LEU A 221 -22.85 2.22 -6.55
C LEU A 221 -23.11 1.71 -7.98
N ALA A 222 -23.21 2.61 -8.96
CA ALA A 222 -23.38 2.22 -10.36
C ALA A 222 -22.19 1.42 -10.88
N GLN A 223 -20.97 1.85 -10.55
CA GLN A 223 -19.75 1.16 -10.94
C GLN A 223 -19.57 -0.17 -10.21
N GLU A 224 -19.85 -0.23 -8.92
CA GLU A 224 -19.86 -1.48 -8.14
C GLU A 224 -20.80 -2.51 -8.78
N ARG A 225 -22.01 -2.07 -9.19
CA ARG A 225 -22.97 -2.92 -9.88
C ARG A 225 -22.45 -3.45 -11.21
N GLN A 226 -21.73 -2.62 -11.97
CA GLN A 226 -21.09 -3.05 -13.22
C GLN A 226 -20.01 -4.11 -12.97
N LEU A 227 -19.12 -3.88 -12.01
CA LEU A 227 -18.07 -4.84 -11.64
C LEU A 227 -18.68 -6.16 -11.16
N PHE A 228 -19.70 -6.11 -10.29
CA PHE A 228 -20.41 -7.30 -9.84
C PHE A 228 -21.03 -8.07 -11.01
N THR A 229 -21.64 -7.36 -11.98
CA THR A 229 -22.25 -7.98 -13.16
C THR A 229 -21.19 -8.66 -14.04
N LEU A 230 -20.02 -8.02 -14.24
CA LEU A 230 -18.92 -8.63 -15.00
C LEU A 230 -18.41 -9.90 -14.31
N LEU A 231 -18.24 -9.89 -12.99
CA LEU A 231 -17.82 -11.07 -12.23
C LEU A 231 -18.84 -12.23 -12.35
N SER A 232 -20.13 -11.95 -12.62
CA SER A 232 -21.13 -12.99 -12.76
C SER A 232 -20.91 -13.90 -13.98
N ALA A 233 -20.13 -13.45 -14.95
CA ALA A 233 -19.78 -14.23 -16.15
C ALA A 233 -18.53 -15.11 -15.98
N THR A 234 -17.78 -14.98 -14.87
CA THR A 234 -16.52 -15.70 -14.66
C THR A 234 -16.72 -17.17 -14.28
N GLU A 235 -15.74 -18.00 -14.64
CA GLU A 235 -15.67 -19.39 -14.18
C GLU A 235 -15.44 -19.44 -12.67
N ASP A 236 -14.62 -18.55 -12.12
CA ASP A 236 -14.35 -18.46 -10.69
C ASP A 236 -15.63 -18.23 -9.86
N ARG A 237 -16.58 -17.43 -10.33
CA ARG A 237 -17.87 -17.31 -9.65
C ARG A 237 -18.61 -18.65 -9.58
N ARG A 238 -18.64 -19.40 -10.68
CA ARG A 238 -19.30 -20.71 -10.72
C ARG A 238 -18.60 -21.67 -9.77
N GLU A 239 -17.28 -21.76 -9.86
CA GLU A 239 -16.46 -22.56 -8.95
C GLU A 239 -16.70 -22.21 -7.47
N GLY A 240 -16.72 -20.91 -7.14
CA GLY A 240 -16.94 -20.47 -5.76
C GLY A 240 -18.29 -20.90 -5.21
N ILE A 241 -19.37 -20.77 -6.00
CA ILE A 241 -20.72 -21.22 -5.62
C ILE A 241 -20.79 -22.74 -5.48
N ASP A 242 -20.25 -23.49 -6.45
CA ASP A 242 -20.27 -24.95 -6.43
C ASP A 242 -19.46 -25.50 -5.25
N ALA A 243 -18.27 -24.94 -5.00
CA ALA A 243 -17.42 -25.32 -3.87
C ALA A 243 -18.15 -25.08 -2.52
N PHE A 244 -18.81 -23.93 -2.38
CA PHE A 244 -19.58 -23.60 -1.18
C PHE A 244 -20.74 -24.60 -0.94
N LEU A 245 -21.53 -24.88 -1.97
CA LEU A 245 -22.65 -25.84 -1.87
C LEU A 245 -22.15 -27.28 -1.57
N GLN A 246 -20.99 -27.65 -2.11
CA GLN A 246 -20.37 -28.96 -1.90
C GLN A 246 -19.49 -29.03 -0.64
N LYS A 247 -19.36 -27.93 0.13
CA LYS A 247 -18.53 -27.81 1.35
C LYS A 247 -17.06 -28.21 1.11
N ARG A 248 -16.50 -27.84 -0.04
CA ARG A 248 -15.09 -28.03 -0.39
C ARG A 248 -14.38 -26.70 -0.57
N THR A 249 -13.05 -26.71 -0.57
CA THR A 249 -12.24 -25.53 -0.90
C THR A 249 -12.35 -25.24 -2.41
N PRO A 250 -12.62 -23.99 -2.82
CA PRO A 250 -12.63 -23.59 -4.22
C PRO A 250 -11.22 -23.56 -4.82
N ASP A 251 -11.12 -23.81 -6.13
CA ASP A 251 -9.88 -23.74 -6.90
C ASP A 251 -10.00 -22.64 -7.98
N PHE A 252 -9.78 -21.41 -7.58
CA PHE A 252 -9.90 -20.24 -8.45
C PHE A 252 -8.76 -20.12 -9.46
N LYS A 253 -9.10 -19.88 -10.72
CA LYS A 253 -8.16 -19.80 -11.85
C LYS A 253 -7.98 -18.38 -12.42
N GLY A 254 -8.79 -17.42 -11.99
CA GLY A 254 -8.74 -16.06 -12.49
C GLY A 254 -9.36 -15.86 -13.88
N ARG A 255 -10.39 -16.59 -14.22
CA ARG A 255 -11.06 -16.58 -15.52
C ARG A 255 -12.56 -16.81 -15.43
#